data_dd5b9cc242fd3124cfc3efb3608b8555
#
_entry.id   dd5b9cc242fd3124cfc3efb3608b8555
#
_cell.length_a   1.000
_cell.length_b   1.000
_cell.length_c   1.000
_cell.angle_alpha   90.00
_cell.angle_beta   90.00
_cell.angle_gamma   90.00
#
_symmetry.space_group_name_H-M   'P 1'
#
loop_
_entity.id
_entity.type
_entity.pdbx_description
1 polymer ?
#
loop_
_entity_poly.entity_id
_entity_poly.type
_entity_poly.pdbx_seq_one_letter_code
_entity_poly.pdbx_strand_id
1 'polypeptide(L)'
;MFIFASLKSVSPVLAVLLVLGLLGAAPTQAQRKGRANADGSLASAAASAPRAARLQPLFGGLTPAQATQVIGEAQLKAIAASFASPAEASAFFATKGFEYLSENQPDTAAYRFNLAWLLDPRNADAYRGLGIVASAQPTPDAAIGLLTSGLALAPTSSLLLSDLGTSYLIRYGQTKKKKDLAAGLDLLQRATTLAPTNANAWQELARALFYQEKYAEAWEAVHKGQNISPSSLDFNLVSDLLAKLPDPQGTFK
;
A
#
# COMPACT_ATOMS: atom_id res chain seq x y z
N MET A 1 28.10 -13.19 -45.92
CA MET A 1 27.25 -13.77 -44.88
C MET A 1 27.74 -13.22 -43.55
N PHE A 2 27.24 -12.03 -43.18
CA PHE A 2 27.67 -11.30 -41.96
C PHE A 2 26.61 -11.48 -40.94
N ILE A 3 26.96 -12.13 -39.80
CA ILE A 3 26.11 -12.30 -38.65
C ILE A 3 26.25 -11.05 -37.76
N PHE A 4 25.24 -10.18 -37.75
CA PHE A 4 25.15 -9.10 -36.78
C PHE A 4 24.68 -9.68 -35.46
N ALA A 5 25.61 -9.74 -34.49
CA ALA A 5 25.25 -10.00 -33.10
C ALA A 5 24.59 -8.73 -32.50
N SER A 6 23.29 -8.78 -32.29
CA SER A 6 22.53 -7.74 -31.61
C SER A 6 22.95 -7.70 -30.14
N LEU A 7 23.68 -6.66 -29.73
CA LEU A 7 23.84 -6.30 -28.33
C LEU A 7 22.47 -5.80 -27.80
N LYS A 8 21.78 -6.68 -27.10
CA LYS A 8 20.58 -6.27 -26.30
C LYS A 8 21.06 -5.26 -25.26
N SER A 9 20.56 -4.04 -25.34
CA SER A 9 20.76 -2.99 -24.36
C SER A 9 20.34 -3.51 -22.98
N VAL A 10 21.27 -3.50 -22.03
CA VAL A 10 20.99 -3.81 -20.62
C VAL A 10 20.04 -2.74 -20.11
N SER A 11 18.85 -3.17 -19.69
CA SER A 11 17.81 -2.26 -19.19
C SER A 11 18.36 -1.43 -18.01
N PRO A 12 18.10 -0.10 -17.93
CA PRO A 12 18.51 0.75 -16.81
C PRO A 12 18.00 0.25 -15.45
N VAL A 13 16.97 -0.57 -15.45
CA VAL A 13 16.42 -1.27 -14.27
C VAL A 13 17.46 -2.11 -13.54
N LEU A 14 18.42 -2.76 -14.27
CA LEU A 14 19.44 -3.60 -13.64
C LEU A 14 20.46 -2.76 -12.86
N ALA A 15 20.78 -1.57 -13.33
CA ALA A 15 21.74 -0.67 -12.67
C ALA A 15 21.17 -0.14 -11.32
N VAL A 16 19.85 0.11 -11.24
CA VAL A 16 19.19 0.55 -9.99
C VAL A 16 19.15 -0.55 -8.95
N LEU A 17 18.95 -1.81 -9.35
CA LEU A 17 18.97 -2.96 -8.46
C LEU A 17 20.35 -3.21 -7.85
N LEU A 18 21.43 -2.97 -8.61
CA LEU A 18 22.82 -3.08 -8.13
C LEU A 18 23.16 -2.00 -7.08
N VAL A 19 22.70 -0.75 -7.25
CA VAL A 19 22.90 0.33 -6.25
C VAL A 19 22.13 0.06 -4.97
N LEU A 20 20.96 -0.61 -5.04
CA LEU A 20 20.15 -0.95 -3.87
C LEU A 20 20.64 -2.20 -3.13
N GLY A 21 21.37 -3.11 -3.80
CA GLY A 21 22.00 -4.28 -3.17
C GLY A 21 23.21 -3.94 -2.28
N LEU A 22 23.85 -2.81 -2.50
CA LEU A 22 24.99 -2.32 -1.69
C LEU A 22 24.57 -1.71 -0.34
N LEU A 23 23.27 -1.56 -0.06
CA LEU A 23 22.74 -1.02 1.19
C LEU A 23 22.68 -2.04 2.34
N GLY A 24 23.09 -3.28 2.10
CA GLY A 24 23.15 -4.35 3.10
C GLY A 24 24.55 -4.65 3.65
N ALA A 25 25.60 -3.99 3.18
CA ALA A 25 26.95 -4.22 3.70
C ALA A 25 27.10 -3.63 5.10
N ALA A 26 27.20 -4.50 6.12
CA ALA A 26 27.60 -4.13 7.45
C ALA A 26 28.99 -3.44 7.42
N PRO A 27 29.24 -2.41 8.25
CA PRO A 27 30.55 -1.78 8.30
C PRO A 27 31.59 -2.82 8.73
N THR A 28 32.68 -2.90 7.97
CA THR A 28 33.82 -3.77 8.23
C THR A 28 34.44 -3.46 9.60
N GLN A 29 34.94 -4.50 10.28
CA GLN A 29 35.49 -4.47 11.65
C GLN A 29 36.69 -3.53 11.89
N ALA A 30 37.11 -2.73 10.93
CA ALA A 30 38.30 -1.89 11.00
C ALA A 30 38.12 -0.58 11.82
N GLN A 31 36.89 -0.22 12.24
CA GLN A 31 36.63 0.96 13.07
C GLN A 31 36.37 0.73 14.55
N ARG A 32 36.62 -0.49 15.06
CA ARG A 32 36.46 -0.83 16.46
C ARG A 32 37.77 -0.74 17.28
N LYS A 33 38.47 0.39 17.24
CA LYS A 33 39.47 0.70 18.29
C LYS A 33 39.42 2.20 18.57
N GLY A 34 38.61 2.58 19.58
CA GLY A 34 38.64 3.93 20.14
C GLY A 34 37.44 4.28 20.99
N ARG A 35 37.60 4.12 22.28
CA ARG A 35 36.74 4.62 23.37
C ARG A 35 35.48 3.82 23.71
N ALA A 36 35.66 2.91 24.64
CA ALA A 36 34.64 2.46 25.57
C ALA A 36 34.36 3.60 26.57
N ASN A 37 33.20 4.25 26.42
CA ASN A 37 32.58 5.09 27.46
C ASN A 37 31.08 4.98 27.34
N ALA A 38 30.35 5.15 28.40
CA ALA A 38 28.96 4.91 28.72
C ALA A 38 27.87 5.44 27.71
N ASP A 39 28.24 5.81 26.50
CA ASP A 39 27.41 6.38 25.43
C ASP A 39 26.96 5.35 24.36
N GLY A 40 27.34 4.09 24.52
CA GLY A 40 27.07 3.05 23.52
C GLY A 40 25.57 2.76 23.29
N SER A 41 24.72 3.02 24.27
CA SER A 41 23.28 2.78 24.14
C SER A 41 22.55 3.86 23.35
N LEU A 42 22.94 5.13 23.52
CA LEU A 42 22.36 6.26 22.80
C LEU A 42 22.82 6.31 21.33
N ALA A 43 24.09 5.98 21.06
CA ALA A 43 24.61 5.90 19.70
C ALA A 43 24.01 4.71 18.92
N SER A 44 23.74 3.58 19.58
CA SER A 44 23.05 2.42 19.00
C SER A 44 21.58 2.73 18.70
N ALA A 45 20.88 3.44 19.60
CA ALA A 45 19.49 3.87 19.39
C ALA A 45 19.37 4.92 18.27
N ALA A 46 20.32 5.88 18.21
CA ALA A 46 20.36 6.89 17.15
C ALA A 46 20.69 6.30 15.76
N ALA A 47 21.48 5.23 15.69
CA ALA A 47 21.79 4.53 14.45
C ALA A 47 20.65 3.60 13.98
N SER A 48 19.81 3.11 14.88
CA SER A 48 18.66 2.25 14.57
C SER A 48 17.39 3.05 14.24
N ALA A 49 17.22 4.25 14.81
CA ALA A 49 16.07 5.11 14.55
C ALA A 49 15.87 5.45 13.05
N PRO A 50 16.89 5.82 12.27
CA PRO A 50 16.74 6.07 10.83
C PRO A 50 16.30 4.84 10.04
N ARG A 51 16.73 3.64 10.44
CA ARG A 51 16.34 2.39 9.79
C ARG A 51 14.87 2.05 10.08
N ALA A 52 14.43 2.19 11.32
CA ALA A 52 13.04 1.97 11.70
C ALA A 52 12.09 2.96 11.00
N ALA A 53 12.48 4.23 10.88
CA ALA A 53 11.68 5.24 10.17
C ALA A 53 11.46 4.88 8.69
N ARG A 54 12.42 4.25 8.01
CA ARG A 54 12.30 3.86 6.60
C ARG A 54 11.16 2.87 6.34
N LEU A 55 10.77 2.11 7.35
CA LEU A 55 9.72 1.08 7.27
C LEU A 55 8.36 1.60 7.73
N GLN A 56 8.30 2.79 8.31
CA GLN A 56 7.06 3.43 8.72
C GLN A 56 6.48 4.27 7.58
N PRO A 57 5.15 4.30 7.38
CA PRO A 57 4.53 5.18 6.40
C PRO A 57 4.97 6.64 6.54
N LEU A 58 5.29 7.27 5.43
CA LEU A 58 5.87 8.63 5.36
C LEU A 58 7.09 8.80 6.29
N PHE A 59 7.94 7.77 6.36
CA PHE A 59 9.11 7.74 7.25
C PHE A 59 8.77 8.02 8.73
N GLY A 60 7.58 7.59 9.19
CA GLY A 60 7.10 7.88 10.55
C GLY A 60 6.60 9.30 10.74
N GLY A 61 6.13 9.95 9.67
CA GLY A 61 5.61 11.32 9.68
C GLY A 61 6.70 12.41 9.54
N LEU A 62 7.88 12.04 9.02
CA LEU A 62 8.93 13.03 8.71
C LEU A 62 8.49 13.92 7.54
N THR A 63 8.98 15.17 7.57
CA THR A 63 8.89 16.05 6.39
C THR A 63 9.77 15.52 5.25
N PRO A 64 9.50 15.89 3.99
CA PRO A 64 10.34 15.46 2.86
C PRO A 64 11.83 15.80 3.04
N ALA A 65 12.14 16.97 3.63
CA ALA A 65 13.52 17.36 3.91
C ALA A 65 14.20 16.43 4.93
N GLN A 66 13.50 16.08 6.02
CA GLN A 66 14.01 15.14 7.04
C GLN A 66 14.14 13.72 6.46
N ALA A 67 13.17 13.28 5.67
CA ALA A 67 13.21 11.98 4.99
C ALA A 67 14.37 11.89 3.98
N THR A 68 14.66 12.98 3.25
CA THR A 68 15.84 13.08 2.39
C THR A 68 17.14 12.88 3.17
N GLN A 69 17.26 13.43 4.38
CA GLN A 69 18.43 13.20 5.24
C GLN A 69 18.55 11.74 5.68
N VAL A 70 17.42 11.07 5.96
CA VAL A 70 17.39 9.63 6.33
C VAL A 70 17.83 8.73 5.17
N ILE A 71 17.47 9.08 3.95
CA ILE A 71 17.91 8.35 2.74
C ILE A 71 19.34 8.72 2.35
N GLY A 72 19.72 9.97 2.52
CA GLY A 72 20.94 10.58 2.01
C GLY A 72 20.67 11.28 0.66
N GLU A 73 20.95 12.59 0.63
CA GLU A 73 20.66 13.44 -0.54
C GLU A 73 21.35 12.93 -1.81
N ALA A 74 22.64 12.57 -1.71
CA ALA A 74 23.41 12.04 -2.83
C ALA A 74 22.81 10.74 -3.37
N GLN A 75 22.33 9.86 -2.50
CA GLN A 75 21.70 8.61 -2.88
C GLN A 75 20.35 8.84 -3.57
N LEU A 76 19.50 9.71 -3.01
CA LEU A 76 18.22 10.04 -3.63
C LEU A 76 18.41 10.66 -5.01
N LYS A 77 19.41 11.56 -5.16
CA LYS A 77 19.77 12.16 -6.43
C LYS A 77 20.27 11.13 -7.45
N ALA A 78 21.10 10.18 -7.02
CA ALA A 78 21.57 9.08 -7.88
C ALA A 78 20.41 8.20 -8.34
N ILE A 79 19.47 7.87 -7.45
CA ILE A 79 18.26 7.13 -7.79
C ILE A 79 17.46 7.91 -8.86
N ALA A 80 17.17 9.18 -8.61
CA ALA A 80 16.40 10.00 -9.54
C ALA A 80 17.06 10.12 -10.91
N ALA A 81 18.38 10.25 -10.95
CA ALA A 81 19.16 10.35 -12.19
C ALA A 81 19.17 9.06 -13.03
N SER A 82 18.75 7.92 -12.47
CA SER A 82 18.64 6.64 -13.21
C SER A 82 17.35 6.54 -14.03
N PHE A 83 16.47 7.55 -13.97
CA PHE A 83 15.19 7.61 -14.68
C PHE A 83 15.11 8.90 -15.48
N ALA A 84 14.20 8.96 -16.46
CA ALA A 84 13.99 10.16 -17.27
C ALA A 84 13.39 11.32 -16.45
N SER A 85 12.70 11.01 -15.34
CA SER A 85 12.15 12.02 -14.44
C SER A 85 11.94 11.47 -13.01
N PRO A 86 11.85 12.34 -11.99
CA PRO A 86 11.46 11.92 -10.65
C PRO A 86 10.09 11.24 -10.60
N ALA A 87 9.14 11.67 -11.42
CA ALA A 87 7.81 11.06 -11.51
C ALA A 87 7.89 9.61 -12.05
N GLU A 88 8.72 9.35 -13.05
CA GLU A 88 8.96 7.98 -13.54
C GLU A 88 9.63 7.11 -12.48
N ALA A 89 10.62 7.62 -11.78
CA ALA A 89 11.23 6.94 -10.66
C ALA A 89 10.21 6.61 -9.57
N SER A 90 9.36 7.58 -9.24
CA SER A 90 8.27 7.41 -8.26
C SER A 90 7.29 6.32 -8.68
N ALA A 91 6.83 6.32 -9.93
CA ALA A 91 5.93 5.30 -10.47
C ALA A 91 6.58 3.90 -10.41
N PHE A 92 7.86 3.79 -10.77
CA PHE A 92 8.62 2.55 -10.67
C PHE A 92 8.64 2.01 -9.24
N PHE A 93 8.97 2.86 -8.25
CA PHE A 93 9.04 2.42 -6.86
C PHE A 93 7.65 2.10 -6.29
N ALA A 94 6.59 2.79 -6.70
CA ALA A 94 5.23 2.43 -6.33
C ALA A 94 4.86 1.03 -6.88
N THR A 95 5.15 0.76 -8.15
CA THR A 95 4.95 -0.58 -8.75
C THR A 95 5.71 -1.66 -7.97
N LYS A 96 6.98 -1.42 -7.67
CA LYS A 96 7.78 -2.36 -6.85
C LYS A 96 7.21 -2.55 -5.45
N GLY A 97 6.65 -1.51 -4.85
CA GLY A 97 5.95 -1.61 -3.58
C GLY A 97 4.78 -2.59 -3.64
N PHE A 98 3.94 -2.52 -4.68
CA PHE A 98 2.83 -3.47 -4.86
C PHE A 98 3.30 -4.90 -5.16
N GLU A 99 4.38 -5.08 -5.92
CA GLU A 99 4.99 -6.40 -6.12
C GLU A 99 5.39 -7.02 -4.77
N TYR A 100 6.11 -6.27 -3.91
CA TYR A 100 6.50 -6.74 -2.59
C TYR A 100 5.32 -6.99 -1.65
N LEU A 101 4.23 -6.23 -1.76
CA LEU A 101 2.99 -6.55 -1.03
C LEU A 101 2.42 -7.91 -1.47
N SER A 102 2.41 -8.20 -2.77
CA SER A 102 1.93 -9.48 -3.30
C SER A 102 2.80 -10.67 -2.86
N GLU A 103 4.07 -10.42 -2.57
CA GLU A 103 5.03 -11.38 -2.03
C GLU A 103 5.00 -11.48 -0.49
N ASN A 104 4.03 -10.82 0.17
CA ASN A 104 3.91 -10.75 1.63
C ASN A 104 5.16 -10.16 2.33
N GLN A 105 5.76 -9.15 1.71
CA GLN A 105 6.93 -8.41 2.22
C GLN A 105 6.58 -6.95 2.57
N PRO A 106 5.75 -6.70 3.60
CA PRO A 106 5.20 -5.37 3.88
C PRO A 106 6.27 -4.33 4.24
N ASP A 107 7.34 -4.73 4.92
CA ASP A 107 8.44 -3.81 5.29
C ASP A 107 9.19 -3.32 4.04
N THR A 108 9.50 -4.23 3.11
CA THR A 108 10.13 -3.88 1.85
C THR A 108 9.22 -3.00 1.02
N ALA A 109 7.92 -3.33 0.97
CA ALA A 109 6.91 -2.54 0.29
C ALA A 109 6.81 -1.12 0.86
N ALA A 110 6.75 -0.97 2.19
CA ALA A 110 6.73 0.33 2.87
C ALA A 110 7.91 1.20 2.45
N TYR A 111 9.11 0.62 2.42
CA TYR A 111 10.30 1.35 1.98
C TYR A 111 10.19 1.80 0.51
N ARG A 112 9.66 0.97 -0.39
CA ARG A 112 9.45 1.34 -1.80
C ARG A 112 8.43 2.45 -1.97
N PHE A 113 7.30 2.38 -1.27
CA PHE A 113 6.29 3.43 -1.30
C PHE A 113 6.80 4.74 -0.68
N ASN A 114 7.59 4.67 0.38
CA ASN A 114 8.25 5.84 0.96
C ASN A 114 9.21 6.51 -0.04
N LEU A 115 10.00 5.74 -0.79
CA LEU A 115 10.83 6.28 -1.87
C LEU A 115 9.98 6.89 -2.99
N ALA A 116 8.89 6.24 -3.38
CA ALA A 116 7.95 6.76 -4.38
C ALA A 116 7.40 8.13 -3.95
N TRP A 117 6.90 8.24 -2.72
CA TRP A 117 6.42 9.49 -2.16
C TRP A 117 7.51 10.58 -2.09
N LEU A 118 8.73 10.23 -1.71
CA LEU A 118 9.82 11.20 -1.59
C LEU A 118 10.28 11.73 -2.96
N LEU A 119 10.24 10.89 -4.00
CA LEU A 119 10.59 11.24 -5.38
C LEU A 119 9.49 12.09 -6.05
N ASP A 120 8.22 11.77 -5.78
CA ASP A 120 7.06 12.56 -6.22
C ASP A 120 5.95 12.52 -5.15
N PRO A 121 5.84 13.56 -4.32
CA PRO A 121 4.79 13.67 -3.31
C PRO A 121 3.36 13.74 -3.89
N ARG A 122 3.21 13.86 -5.20
CA ARG A 122 1.92 13.86 -5.91
C ARG A 122 1.55 12.50 -6.47
N ASN A 123 2.35 11.48 -6.25
CA ASN A 123 2.04 10.11 -6.65
C ASN A 123 0.97 9.51 -5.74
N ALA A 124 -0.27 9.42 -6.23
CA ALA A 124 -1.40 8.85 -5.51
C ALA A 124 -1.19 7.37 -5.12
N ASP A 125 -0.48 6.59 -5.95
CA ASP A 125 -0.19 5.18 -5.70
C ASP A 125 0.79 4.98 -4.53
N ALA A 126 1.68 5.93 -4.28
CA ALA A 126 2.54 5.92 -3.10
C ALA A 126 1.70 6.01 -1.82
N TYR A 127 0.74 6.94 -1.78
CA TYR A 127 -0.19 7.05 -0.64
C TYR A 127 -1.09 5.82 -0.50
N ARG A 128 -1.57 5.28 -1.61
CA ARG A 128 -2.38 4.05 -1.61
C ARG A 128 -1.59 2.89 -1.00
N GLY A 129 -0.37 2.66 -1.46
CA GLY A 129 0.49 1.59 -0.96
C GLY A 129 0.82 1.76 0.53
N LEU A 130 1.17 2.98 0.96
CA LEU A 130 1.40 3.28 2.37
C LEU A 130 0.13 3.10 3.23
N GLY A 131 -1.04 3.43 2.67
CA GLY A 131 -2.34 3.19 3.31
C GLY A 131 -2.62 1.70 3.51
N ILE A 132 -2.33 0.86 2.52
CA ILE A 132 -2.44 -0.59 2.62
C ILE A 132 -1.48 -1.13 3.70
N VAL A 133 -0.23 -0.69 3.72
CA VAL A 133 0.73 -1.07 4.78
C VAL A 133 0.22 -0.64 6.16
N ALA A 134 -0.32 0.58 6.27
CA ALA A 134 -0.86 1.08 7.53
C ALA A 134 -2.13 0.34 7.98
N SER A 135 -2.88 -0.29 7.07
CA SER A 135 -4.10 -1.04 7.43
C SER A 135 -3.82 -2.28 8.28
N ALA A 136 -2.59 -2.77 8.29
CA ALA A 136 -2.14 -3.84 9.19
C ALA A 136 -1.98 -3.38 10.65
N GLN A 137 -2.03 -2.08 10.93
CA GLN A 137 -1.98 -1.54 12.29
C GLN A 137 -3.32 -1.76 13.02
N PRO A 138 -3.30 -1.82 14.37
CA PRO A 138 -4.50 -2.04 15.15
C PRO A 138 -5.61 -1.00 14.93
N THR A 139 -5.24 0.23 14.59
CA THR A 139 -6.18 1.31 14.33
C THR A 139 -6.14 1.74 12.86
N PRO A 140 -7.27 1.85 12.17
CA PRO A 140 -7.31 2.20 10.75
C PRO A 140 -7.13 3.69 10.47
N ASP A 141 -6.95 4.53 11.49
CA ASP A 141 -6.90 6.00 11.31
C ASP A 141 -5.72 6.45 10.45
N ALA A 142 -4.55 5.82 10.61
CA ALA A 142 -3.38 6.11 9.77
C ALA A 142 -3.63 5.72 8.29
N ALA A 143 -4.24 4.55 8.06
CA ALA A 143 -4.62 4.11 6.71
C ALA A 143 -5.64 5.09 6.08
N ILE A 144 -6.67 5.48 6.82
CA ILE A 144 -7.67 6.45 6.36
C ILE A 144 -7.02 7.79 5.99
N GLY A 145 -6.09 8.31 6.80
CA GLY A 145 -5.39 9.56 6.50
C GLY A 145 -4.58 9.49 5.22
N LEU A 146 -3.80 8.42 5.02
CA LEU A 146 -2.98 8.20 3.83
C LEU A 146 -3.83 8.03 2.57
N LEU A 147 -4.86 7.17 2.64
CA LEU A 147 -5.77 6.91 1.52
C LEU A 147 -6.58 8.16 1.14
N THR A 148 -6.98 8.96 2.13
CA THR A 148 -7.63 10.27 1.89
C THR A 148 -6.69 11.22 1.15
N SER A 149 -5.41 11.27 1.53
CA SER A 149 -4.41 12.09 0.83
C SER A 149 -4.21 11.61 -0.61
N GLY A 150 -4.13 10.30 -0.83
CA GLY A 150 -4.07 9.72 -2.18
C GLY A 150 -5.31 10.03 -3.02
N LEU A 151 -6.51 9.90 -2.42
CA LEU A 151 -7.77 10.18 -3.11
C LEU A 151 -7.92 11.67 -3.48
N ALA A 152 -7.37 12.59 -2.69
CA ALA A 152 -7.33 14.01 -3.05
C ALA A 152 -6.50 14.27 -4.31
N LEU A 153 -5.46 13.47 -4.58
CA LEU A 153 -4.64 13.54 -5.79
C LEU A 153 -5.28 12.83 -6.98
N ALA A 154 -6.06 11.78 -6.75
CA ALA A 154 -6.72 10.97 -7.78
C ALA A 154 -8.19 10.67 -7.41
N PRO A 155 -9.11 11.67 -7.50
CA PRO A 155 -10.48 11.58 -6.99
C PRO A 155 -11.36 10.51 -7.64
N THR A 156 -10.99 10.03 -8.82
CA THR A 156 -11.69 9.00 -9.59
C THR A 156 -11.00 7.63 -9.54
N SER A 157 -9.96 7.47 -8.72
CA SER A 157 -9.30 6.17 -8.55
C SER A 157 -10.22 5.20 -7.80
N SER A 158 -10.77 4.23 -8.53
CA SER A 158 -11.63 3.17 -7.96
C SER A 158 -10.90 2.34 -6.90
N LEU A 159 -9.59 2.15 -7.05
CA LEU A 159 -8.76 1.43 -6.09
C LEU A 159 -8.64 2.19 -4.77
N LEU A 160 -8.35 3.50 -4.83
CA LEU A 160 -8.29 4.34 -3.63
C LEU A 160 -9.65 4.45 -2.94
N LEU A 161 -10.73 4.59 -3.71
CA LEU A 161 -12.09 4.60 -3.18
C LEU A 161 -12.40 3.29 -2.46
N SER A 162 -12.05 2.14 -3.06
CA SER A 162 -12.27 0.83 -2.46
C SER A 162 -11.47 0.66 -1.17
N ASP A 163 -10.16 0.94 -1.19
CA ASP A 163 -9.28 0.74 -0.04
C ASP A 163 -9.67 1.68 1.12
N LEU A 164 -10.06 2.93 0.82
CA LEU A 164 -10.55 3.87 1.82
C LEU A 164 -11.90 3.45 2.39
N GLY A 165 -12.81 2.97 1.54
CA GLY A 165 -14.11 2.43 1.96
C GLY A 165 -13.93 1.25 2.91
N THR A 166 -13.06 0.30 2.57
CA THR A 166 -12.70 -0.84 3.42
C THR A 166 -12.13 -0.38 4.77
N SER A 167 -11.25 0.62 4.78
CA SER A 167 -10.68 1.16 6.02
C SER A 167 -11.75 1.77 6.94
N TYR A 168 -12.75 2.44 6.36
CA TYR A 168 -13.90 2.93 7.13
C TYR A 168 -14.77 1.79 7.69
N LEU A 169 -14.97 0.69 6.93
CA LEU A 169 -15.70 -0.48 7.43
C LEU A 169 -14.95 -1.18 8.57
N ILE A 170 -13.62 -1.28 8.49
CA ILE A 170 -12.79 -1.79 9.60
C ILE A 170 -13.01 -0.93 10.85
N ARG A 171 -12.96 0.41 10.72
CA ARG A 171 -13.19 1.32 11.84
C ARG A 171 -14.61 1.22 12.38
N TYR A 172 -15.61 1.06 11.51
CA TYR A 172 -16.98 0.77 11.93
C TYR A 172 -17.07 -0.55 12.72
N GLY A 173 -16.39 -1.58 12.27
CA GLY A 173 -16.33 -2.86 13.00
C GLY A 173 -15.84 -2.71 14.44
N GLN A 174 -14.87 -1.83 14.66
CA GLN A 174 -14.28 -1.56 15.97
C GLN A 174 -15.12 -0.61 16.82
N THR A 175 -15.68 0.44 16.22
CA THR A 175 -16.28 1.57 16.96
C THR A 175 -17.80 1.62 16.92
N LYS A 176 -18.42 0.91 15.97
CA LYS A 176 -19.85 0.93 15.65
C LYS A 176 -20.41 2.33 15.32
N LYS A 177 -19.55 3.27 14.94
CA LYS A 177 -19.95 4.62 14.56
C LYS A 177 -20.63 4.62 13.18
N LYS A 178 -21.94 4.88 13.13
CA LYS A 178 -22.74 4.87 11.89
C LYS A 178 -22.18 5.76 10.78
N LYS A 179 -21.49 6.86 11.13
CA LYS A 179 -20.84 7.73 10.15
C LYS A 179 -19.75 7.02 9.35
N ASP A 180 -19.03 6.08 9.96
CA ASP A 180 -17.97 5.32 9.29
C ASP A 180 -18.59 4.30 8.32
N LEU A 181 -19.68 3.65 8.70
CA LEU A 181 -20.45 2.79 7.79
C LEU A 181 -20.99 3.56 6.59
N ALA A 182 -21.56 4.75 6.81
CA ALA A 182 -22.09 5.59 5.74
C ALA A 182 -20.98 6.04 4.78
N ALA A 183 -19.84 6.48 5.32
CA ALA A 183 -18.67 6.88 4.51
C ALA A 183 -18.11 5.70 3.71
N GLY A 184 -17.96 4.52 4.32
CA GLY A 184 -17.50 3.31 3.64
C GLY A 184 -18.43 2.91 2.50
N LEU A 185 -19.74 2.92 2.75
CA LEU A 185 -20.75 2.58 1.73
C LEU A 185 -20.68 3.52 0.51
N ASP A 186 -20.67 4.86 0.74
CA ASP A 186 -20.56 5.84 -0.37
C ASP A 186 -19.33 5.59 -1.23
N LEU A 187 -18.17 5.43 -0.58
CA LEU A 187 -16.91 5.20 -1.28
C LEU A 187 -16.94 3.90 -2.11
N LEU A 188 -17.49 2.82 -1.56
CA LEU A 188 -17.57 1.53 -2.25
C LEU A 188 -18.60 1.53 -3.40
N GLN A 189 -19.71 2.23 -3.26
CA GLN A 189 -20.66 2.45 -4.35
C GLN A 189 -20.00 3.22 -5.51
N ARG A 190 -19.25 4.26 -5.21
CA ARG A 190 -18.48 4.99 -6.22
C ARG A 190 -17.39 4.13 -6.85
N ALA A 191 -16.68 3.31 -6.06
CA ALA A 191 -15.65 2.40 -6.56
C ALA A 191 -16.22 1.39 -7.56
N THR A 192 -17.35 0.76 -7.23
CA THR A 192 -18.03 -0.23 -8.10
C THR A 192 -18.65 0.41 -9.34
N THR A 193 -19.08 1.68 -9.26
CA THR A 193 -19.58 2.43 -10.41
C THR A 193 -18.46 2.77 -11.39
N LEU A 194 -17.30 3.22 -10.87
CA LEU A 194 -16.15 3.60 -11.70
C LEU A 194 -15.40 2.39 -12.28
N ALA A 195 -15.34 1.29 -11.55
CA ALA A 195 -14.71 0.05 -11.98
C ALA A 195 -15.62 -1.16 -11.70
N PRO A 196 -16.63 -1.43 -12.53
CA PRO A 196 -17.54 -2.56 -12.34
C PRO A 196 -16.87 -3.93 -12.35
N THR A 197 -15.64 -4.01 -12.84
CA THR A 197 -14.83 -5.23 -12.89
C THR A 197 -13.93 -5.43 -11.64
N ASN A 198 -14.02 -4.52 -10.66
CA ASN A 198 -13.28 -4.67 -9.40
C ASN A 198 -14.04 -5.60 -8.44
N ALA A 199 -13.72 -6.89 -8.46
CA ALA A 199 -14.35 -7.91 -7.63
C ALA A 199 -14.24 -7.60 -6.12
N ASN A 200 -13.08 -7.10 -5.68
CA ASN A 200 -12.86 -6.77 -4.27
C ASN A 200 -13.78 -5.62 -3.80
N ALA A 201 -13.99 -4.60 -4.66
CA ALA A 201 -14.90 -3.51 -4.34
C ALA A 201 -16.35 -4.00 -4.17
N TRP A 202 -16.79 -4.97 -4.99
CA TRP A 202 -18.10 -5.60 -4.84
C TRP A 202 -18.23 -6.39 -3.54
N GLN A 203 -17.18 -7.14 -3.14
CA GLN A 203 -17.20 -7.89 -1.88
C GLN A 203 -17.26 -6.95 -0.67
N GLU A 204 -16.49 -5.88 -0.68
CA GLU A 204 -16.54 -4.90 0.41
C GLU A 204 -17.87 -4.10 0.42
N LEU A 205 -18.46 -3.84 -0.75
CA LEU A 205 -19.81 -3.27 -0.84
C LEU A 205 -20.85 -4.22 -0.23
N ALA A 206 -20.76 -5.52 -0.52
CA ALA A 206 -21.62 -6.53 0.10
C ALA A 206 -21.53 -6.50 1.63
N ARG A 207 -20.30 -6.40 2.17
CA ARG A 207 -20.07 -6.27 3.62
C ARG A 207 -20.70 -5.00 4.19
N ALA A 208 -20.60 -3.86 3.50
CA ALA A 208 -21.22 -2.61 3.93
C ALA A 208 -22.75 -2.72 3.95
N LEU A 209 -23.32 -3.34 2.94
CA LEU A 209 -24.76 -3.58 2.83
C LEU A 209 -25.25 -4.57 3.91
N PHE A 210 -24.48 -5.61 4.19
CA PHE A 210 -24.74 -6.54 5.30
C PHE A 210 -24.82 -5.80 6.64
N TYR A 211 -23.86 -4.89 6.91
CA TYR A 211 -23.89 -4.07 8.13
C TYR A 211 -25.07 -3.09 8.19
N GLN A 212 -25.68 -2.75 7.05
CA GLN A 212 -26.93 -1.99 6.97
C GLN A 212 -28.18 -2.87 7.02
N GLU A 213 -28.03 -4.19 7.21
CA GLU A 213 -29.14 -5.17 7.20
C GLU A 213 -29.88 -5.25 5.85
N LYS A 214 -29.25 -4.78 4.76
CA LYS A 214 -29.73 -4.85 3.39
C LYS A 214 -29.29 -6.15 2.73
N TYR A 215 -29.77 -7.26 3.26
CA TYR A 215 -29.26 -8.59 2.90
C TYR A 215 -29.48 -8.97 1.45
N ALA A 216 -30.62 -8.60 0.84
CA ALA A 216 -30.87 -8.87 -0.58
C ALA A 216 -29.88 -8.12 -1.49
N GLU A 217 -29.65 -6.83 -1.23
CA GLU A 217 -28.68 -6.03 -1.97
C GLU A 217 -27.22 -6.54 -1.73
N ALA A 218 -26.94 -7.03 -0.52
CA ALA A 218 -25.66 -7.63 -0.19
C ALA A 218 -25.41 -8.90 -1.01
N TRP A 219 -26.43 -9.77 -1.17
CA TRP A 219 -26.35 -10.94 -2.04
C TRP A 219 -26.06 -10.57 -3.50
N GLU A 220 -26.74 -9.56 -4.04
CA GLU A 220 -26.46 -9.08 -5.41
C GLU A 220 -24.99 -8.67 -5.57
N ALA A 221 -24.43 -7.97 -4.59
CA ALA A 221 -23.04 -7.53 -4.62
C ALA A 221 -22.07 -8.73 -4.50
N VAL A 222 -22.36 -9.73 -3.64
CA VAL A 222 -21.62 -11.00 -3.54
C VAL A 222 -21.55 -11.68 -4.90
N HIS A 223 -22.68 -11.89 -5.56
CA HIS A 223 -22.74 -12.55 -6.86
C HIS A 223 -21.99 -11.78 -7.95
N LYS A 224 -22.08 -10.43 -7.95
CA LYS A 224 -21.30 -9.62 -8.90
C LYS A 224 -19.80 -9.81 -8.68
N GLY A 225 -19.32 -9.77 -7.43
CA GLY A 225 -17.92 -10.02 -7.12
C GLY A 225 -17.47 -11.42 -7.52
N GLN A 226 -18.25 -12.44 -7.16
CA GLN A 226 -17.98 -13.85 -7.51
C GLN A 226 -17.89 -14.08 -9.02
N ASN A 227 -18.81 -13.51 -9.79
CA ASN A 227 -18.82 -13.65 -11.25
C ASN A 227 -17.61 -13.03 -11.93
N ILE A 228 -17.01 -11.99 -11.33
CA ILE A 228 -15.79 -11.36 -11.83
C ILE A 228 -14.57 -12.20 -11.41
N SER A 229 -14.49 -12.58 -10.15
CA SER A 229 -13.38 -13.36 -9.59
C SER A 229 -13.87 -14.24 -8.44
N PRO A 230 -14.01 -15.55 -8.64
CA PRO A 230 -14.39 -16.49 -7.57
C PRO A 230 -13.43 -16.45 -6.37
N SER A 231 -12.16 -16.13 -6.60
CA SER A 231 -11.14 -16.04 -5.52
C SER A 231 -11.33 -14.83 -4.61
N SER A 232 -12.14 -13.84 -4.98
CA SER A 232 -12.45 -12.68 -4.12
C SER A 232 -13.50 -12.98 -3.07
N LEU A 233 -14.17 -14.16 -3.14
CA LEU A 233 -15.30 -14.49 -2.29
C LEU A 233 -14.89 -14.60 -0.81
N ASP A 234 -15.58 -13.86 0.05
CA ASP A 234 -15.47 -13.99 1.49
C ASP A 234 -16.51 -14.98 2.02
N PHE A 235 -16.07 -16.20 2.30
CA PHE A 235 -16.92 -17.26 2.82
C PHE A 235 -17.52 -16.95 4.21
N ASN A 236 -16.86 -16.12 5.03
CA ASN A 236 -17.44 -15.70 6.31
C ASN A 236 -18.65 -14.81 6.08
N LEU A 237 -18.54 -13.84 5.16
CA LEU A 237 -19.66 -12.99 4.80
C LEU A 237 -20.81 -13.79 4.18
N VAL A 238 -20.50 -14.79 3.34
CA VAL A 238 -21.51 -15.69 2.76
C VAL A 238 -22.22 -16.46 3.86
N SER A 239 -21.50 -17.03 4.82
CA SER A 239 -22.08 -17.74 5.97
C SER A 239 -22.98 -16.83 6.81
N ASP A 240 -22.53 -15.60 7.09
CA ASP A 240 -23.29 -14.62 7.84
C ASP A 240 -24.57 -14.20 7.11
N LEU A 241 -24.51 -14.05 5.78
CA LEU A 241 -25.66 -13.75 4.93
C LEU A 241 -26.67 -14.89 4.93
N LEU A 242 -26.22 -16.15 4.77
CA LEU A 242 -27.09 -17.33 4.81
C LEU A 242 -27.85 -17.44 6.14
N ALA A 243 -27.22 -17.04 7.23
CA ALA A 243 -27.87 -17.00 8.54
C ALA A 243 -28.97 -15.92 8.67
N LYS A 244 -29.01 -14.94 7.76
CA LYS A 244 -29.98 -13.83 7.75
C LYS A 244 -31.03 -13.97 6.65
N LEU A 245 -30.61 -14.36 5.47
CA LEU A 245 -31.45 -14.50 4.28
C LEU A 245 -30.87 -15.63 3.41
N PRO A 246 -31.65 -16.68 3.05
CA PRO A 246 -31.24 -17.65 2.06
C PRO A 246 -30.80 -16.96 0.76
N ASP A 247 -29.80 -17.51 0.09
CA ASP A 247 -29.32 -16.95 -1.17
C ASP A 247 -30.45 -16.94 -2.22
N PRO A 248 -30.87 -15.76 -2.73
CA PRO A 248 -31.95 -15.66 -3.71
C PRO A 248 -31.66 -16.36 -5.03
N GLN A 249 -30.39 -16.56 -5.37
CA GLN A 249 -29.98 -17.28 -6.60
C GLN A 249 -29.75 -18.79 -6.35
N GLY A 250 -29.74 -19.24 -5.11
CA GLY A 250 -29.54 -20.64 -4.75
C GLY A 250 -28.14 -21.18 -5.05
N THR A 251 -27.17 -20.32 -5.27
CA THR A 251 -25.76 -20.68 -5.51
C THR A 251 -25.11 -21.22 -4.24
N PHE A 252 -25.42 -20.60 -3.12
CA PHE A 252 -24.92 -20.98 -1.78
C PHE A 252 -26.07 -21.60 -0.97
N LYS A 253 -25.71 -22.67 -0.19
CA LYS A 253 -26.66 -23.45 0.62
C LYS A 253 -26.11 -23.69 2.02
#